data_77ff3ca9714a7ecf47685fe884039d47
#
_entry.id   77ff3ca9714a7ecf47685fe884039d47
#
_cell.length_a   1.000
_cell.length_b   1.000
_cell.length_c   1.000
_cell.angle_alpha   90.00
_cell.angle_beta   90.00
_cell.angle_gamma   90.00
#
_symmetry.space_group_name_H-M   'P 1'
#
loop_
_entity.id
_entity.type
_entity.pdbx_description
1 polymer ?
#
loop_
_entity_poly.entity_id
_entity_poly.type
_entity_poly.pdbx_seq_one_letter_code
_entity_poly.pdbx_strand_id
1 'polypeptide(L)'
;ELLATRVWVGVSAGSMVTGPDLLLRTSQIVYGEDLNRSEEMQALGLVDFYVLPHLNSQFFEKVRKEYIDEAVKVTDKTLYALDDQSAIAVLDGKREVVSEGVWHVWNEK
;
A
#
# COMPACT_ATOMS: atom_id res chain seq x y z
N GLU A 1 -1.56 -8.45 20.10
CA GLU A 1 -2.13 -8.24 21.41
C GLU A 1 -2.39 -6.78 21.76
N LEU A 2 -1.41 -5.89 21.51
CA LEU A 2 -1.61 -4.47 21.76
C LEU A 2 -2.76 -3.90 20.92
N LEU A 3 -2.98 -4.41 19.72
CA LEU A 3 -4.04 -3.92 18.84
C LEU A 3 -5.44 -4.31 19.30
N ALA A 4 -5.57 -5.20 20.28
CA ALA A 4 -6.88 -5.46 20.89
C ALA A 4 -7.39 -4.22 21.64
N THR A 5 -6.49 -3.35 22.12
CA THR A 5 -6.83 -2.17 22.90
C THR A 5 -6.16 -0.89 22.40
N ARG A 6 -5.44 -0.96 21.28
CA ARG A 6 -4.70 0.17 20.71
C ARG A 6 -5.07 0.36 19.26
N VAL A 7 -4.81 1.54 18.75
CA VAL A 7 -5.00 1.87 17.33
C VAL A 7 -3.65 2.01 16.69
N TRP A 8 -3.46 1.36 15.53
CA TRP A 8 -2.29 1.56 14.69
C TRP A 8 -2.58 2.65 13.68
N VAL A 9 -1.68 3.63 13.57
CA VAL A 9 -1.75 4.66 12.53
C VAL A 9 -0.44 4.60 11.76
N GLY A 10 -0.53 4.34 10.45
CA GLY A 10 0.64 4.32 9.58
C GLY A 10 0.55 5.41 8.54
N VAL A 11 1.65 6.13 8.33
CA VAL A 11 1.75 7.21 7.34
C VAL A 11 2.93 6.90 6.42
N SER A 12 2.73 7.03 5.11
CA SER A 12 3.77 6.80 4.10
C SER A 12 4.33 5.38 4.22
N ALA A 13 5.64 5.21 4.43
CA ALA A 13 6.23 3.89 4.63
C ALA A 13 5.59 3.13 5.80
N GLY A 14 5.11 3.84 6.81
CA GLY A 14 4.40 3.24 7.93
C GLY A 14 3.07 2.60 7.53
N SER A 15 2.44 3.05 6.45
CA SER A 15 1.24 2.41 5.91
C SER A 15 1.60 1.16 5.10
N MET A 16 2.74 1.17 4.43
CA MET A 16 3.18 0.03 3.59
C MET A 16 3.51 -1.21 4.43
N VAL A 17 4.07 -1.01 5.63
CA VAL A 17 4.48 -2.14 6.47
C VAL A 17 3.31 -2.87 7.12
N THR A 18 2.08 -2.39 6.97
CA THR A 18 0.90 -3.05 7.56
C THR A 18 0.47 -4.29 6.80
N GLY A 19 0.89 -4.44 5.55
CA GLY A 19 0.52 -5.56 4.70
C GLY A 19 1.21 -6.87 5.05
N PRO A 20 0.95 -7.92 4.27
CA PRO A 20 1.55 -9.23 4.53
C PRO A 20 3.04 -9.28 4.24
N ASP A 21 3.51 -8.49 3.29
CA ASP A 21 4.93 -8.33 2.94
C ASP A 21 5.12 -6.91 2.40
N LEU A 22 6.35 -6.56 2.02
CA LEU A 22 6.67 -5.21 1.57
C LEU A 22 6.41 -4.98 0.07
N LEU A 23 5.96 -6.02 -0.64
CA LEU A 23 5.71 -5.95 -2.09
C LEU A 23 6.90 -5.28 -2.81
N LEU A 24 8.11 -5.77 -2.52
CA LEU A 24 9.36 -5.11 -2.91
C LEU A 24 9.48 -4.86 -4.41
N ARG A 25 9.05 -5.81 -5.25
CA ARG A 25 9.18 -5.65 -6.70
C ARG A 25 8.35 -4.47 -7.20
N THR A 26 7.12 -4.37 -6.74
CA THR A 26 6.25 -3.25 -7.10
C THR A 26 6.80 -1.95 -6.54
N SER A 27 7.23 -1.96 -5.27
CA SER A 27 7.78 -0.78 -4.61
C SER A 27 9.04 -0.27 -5.32
N GLN A 28 9.92 -1.17 -5.75
CA GLN A 28 11.11 -0.78 -6.49
C GLN A 28 10.75 -0.09 -7.81
N ILE A 29 9.71 -0.57 -8.48
CA ILE A 29 9.28 0.00 -9.76
C ILE A 29 8.69 1.40 -9.55
N VAL A 30 7.73 1.55 -8.62
CA VAL A 30 6.98 2.81 -8.50
C VAL A 30 7.70 3.86 -7.68
N TYR A 31 8.59 3.48 -6.75
CA TYR A 31 9.35 4.44 -5.95
C TYR A 31 10.79 4.58 -6.41
N GLY A 32 11.21 3.80 -7.39
CA GLY A 32 12.56 3.89 -7.94
C GLY A 32 13.66 3.45 -6.98
N GLU A 33 13.32 2.66 -5.97
CA GLU A 33 14.28 2.18 -5.00
C GLU A 33 14.98 0.93 -5.50
N ASP A 34 16.32 0.89 -5.40
CA ASP A 34 17.09 -0.29 -5.68
C ASP A 34 17.70 -0.81 -4.39
N LEU A 35 17.07 -1.82 -3.84
CA LEU A 35 17.51 -2.41 -2.58
C LEU A 35 18.43 -3.60 -2.78
N ASN A 36 18.81 -3.90 -4.03
CA ASN A 36 19.63 -5.08 -4.39
C ASN A 36 19.05 -6.37 -3.81
N ARG A 37 17.72 -6.48 -3.76
CA ARG A 37 17.03 -7.63 -3.21
C ARG A 37 16.07 -8.20 -4.25
N SER A 38 16.16 -9.50 -4.45
CA SER A 38 15.22 -10.24 -5.30
C SER A 38 14.17 -10.98 -4.47
N GLU A 39 14.38 -11.11 -3.17
CA GLU A 39 13.48 -11.82 -2.28
C GLU A 39 12.56 -10.86 -1.54
N GLU A 40 11.29 -11.26 -1.42
CA GLU A 40 10.31 -10.49 -0.67
C GLU A 40 10.63 -10.52 0.83
N MET A 41 10.27 -9.45 1.53
CA MET A 41 10.47 -9.34 2.96
C MET A 41 9.13 -9.28 3.67
N GLN A 42 9.01 -10.03 4.76
CA GLN A 42 7.83 -9.99 5.61
C GLN A 42 7.61 -8.60 6.18
N ALA A 43 6.34 -8.22 6.29
CA ALA A 43 5.92 -7.00 6.96
C ALA A 43 5.15 -7.37 8.23
N LEU A 44 4.37 -6.45 8.79
CA LEU A 44 3.71 -6.68 10.08
C LEU A 44 2.48 -7.61 9.97
N GLY A 45 1.90 -7.74 8.77
CA GLY A 45 0.77 -8.64 8.58
C GLY A 45 -0.48 -8.23 9.35
N LEU A 46 -0.68 -6.94 9.57
CA LEU A 46 -1.86 -6.44 10.28
C LEU A 46 -3.11 -6.52 9.40
N VAL A 47 -2.93 -6.45 8.10
CA VAL A 47 -4.01 -6.56 7.11
C VAL A 47 -3.55 -7.49 5.99
N ASP A 48 -4.51 -7.98 5.19
CA ASP A 48 -4.23 -8.92 4.10
C ASP A 48 -4.25 -8.25 2.72
N PHE A 49 -4.02 -6.95 2.69
CA PHE A 49 -3.95 -6.17 1.47
C PHE A 49 -2.74 -5.24 1.52
N TYR A 50 -2.43 -4.61 0.38
CA TYR A 50 -1.31 -3.68 0.27
C TYR A 50 -1.81 -2.24 0.18
N VAL A 51 -0.99 -1.32 0.66
CA VAL A 51 -1.21 0.12 0.53
C VAL A 51 0.01 0.74 -0.13
N LEU A 52 -0.21 1.47 -1.23
CA LEU A 52 0.82 2.29 -1.87
C LEU A 52 0.46 3.76 -1.67
N PRO A 53 1.19 4.48 -0.82
CA PRO A 53 0.94 5.91 -0.60
C PRO A 53 1.51 6.77 -1.72
N HIS A 54 1.19 8.05 -1.69
CA HIS A 54 1.72 9.08 -2.59
C HIS A 54 1.26 8.95 -4.04
N LEU A 55 0.07 8.40 -4.27
CA LEU A 55 -0.51 8.34 -5.61
C LEU A 55 -0.58 9.76 -6.19
N ASN A 56 -0.09 9.93 -7.42
CA ASN A 56 -0.10 11.20 -8.16
C ASN A 56 0.74 12.31 -7.53
N SER A 57 1.60 12.00 -6.56
CA SER A 57 2.49 13.00 -5.97
C SER A 57 3.54 13.46 -6.97
N GLN A 58 3.82 14.78 -6.96
CA GLN A 58 4.87 15.33 -7.81
C GLN A 58 6.27 14.88 -7.38
N PHE A 59 6.41 14.39 -6.15
CA PHE A 59 7.69 13.91 -5.61
C PHE A 59 7.96 12.44 -5.92
N PHE A 60 6.94 11.71 -6.38
CA PHE A 60 7.04 10.28 -6.71
C PHE A 60 6.42 10.05 -8.08
N GLU A 61 7.19 10.32 -9.12
CA GLU A 61 6.69 10.42 -10.50
C GLU A 61 6.07 9.14 -11.03
N LYS A 62 6.50 7.98 -10.53
CA LYS A 62 6.01 6.70 -11.02
C LYS A 62 4.86 6.13 -10.19
N VAL A 63 4.40 6.82 -9.15
CA VAL A 63 3.22 6.39 -8.41
C VAL A 63 2.00 6.91 -9.15
N ARG A 64 1.73 6.28 -10.28
CA ARG A 64 0.62 6.61 -11.17
C ARG A 64 -0.10 5.33 -11.56
N LYS A 65 -1.38 5.45 -11.85
CA LYS A 65 -2.22 4.30 -12.19
C LYS A 65 -1.60 3.46 -13.30
N GLU A 66 -1.10 4.07 -14.36
CA GLU A 66 -0.57 3.35 -15.52
C GLU A 66 0.68 2.53 -15.17
N TYR A 67 1.51 2.99 -14.27
CA TYR A 67 2.67 2.22 -13.80
C TYR A 67 2.26 1.12 -12.85
N ILE A 68 1.29 1.40 -11.98
CA ILE A 68 0.81 0.42 -11.01
C ILE A 68 0.04 -0.71 -11.72
N ASP A 69 -0.72 -0.39 -12.77
CA ASP A 69 -1.41 -1.40 -13.57
C ASP A 69 -0.46 -2.52 -14.04
N GLU A 70 0.77 -2.15 -14.38
CA GLU A 70 1.77 -3.13 -14.78
C GLU A 70 2.44 -3.80 -13.57
N ALA A 71 2.79 -3.01 -12.57
CA ALA A 71 3.52 -3.50 -11.41
C ALA A 71 2.70 -4.45 -10.55
N VAL A 72 1.38 -4.29 -10.54
CA VAL A 72 0.50 -5.10 -9.69
C VAL A 72 0.30 -6.53 -10.21
N LYS A 73 0.73 -6.80 -11.43
CA LYS A 73 0.58 -8.14 -12.03
C LYS A 73 1.35 -9.23 -11.30
N VAL A 74 2.23 -8.86 -10.38
CA VAL A 74 3.03 -9.83 -9.60
C VAL A 74 2.27 -10.41 -8.41
N THR A 75 1.07 -9.91 -8.12
CA THR A 75 0.29 -10.37 -6.97
C THR A 75 -1.19 -10.46 -7.33
N ASP A 76 -1.90 -11.34 -6.64
CA ASP A 76 -3.36 -11.43 -6.73
C ASP A 76 -4.06 -10.82 -5.51
N LYS A 77 -3.28 -10.29 -4.56
CA LYS A 77 -3.83 -9.67 -3.37
C LYS A 77 -4.35 -8.26 -3.69
N THR A 78 -5.34 -7.83 -2.92
CA THR A 78 -5.89 -6.48 -3.05
C THR A 78 -4.83 -5.42 -2.77
N LEU A 79 -4.76 -4.40 -3.61
CA LEU A 79 -3.83 -3.29 -3.46
C LEU A 79 -4.59 -1.98 -3.59
N TYR A 80 -4.40 -1.11 -2.62
CA TYR A 80 -4.94 0.25 -2.64
C TYR A 80 -3.82 1.25 -2.89
N ALA A 81 -4.00 2.12 -3.86
CA ALA A 81 -3.11 3.27 -4.05
C ALA A 81 -3.84 4.52 -3.58
N LEU A 82 -3.24 5.24 -2.66
CA LEU A 82 -3.86 6.38 -1.99
C LEU A 82 -3.02 7.63 -2.24
N ASP A 83 -3.69 8.72 -2.61
CA ASP A 83 -3.00 10.01 -2.70
C ASP A 83 -2.84 10.62 -1.29
N ASP A 84 -2.26 11.82 -1.24
CA ASP A 84 -1.95 12.45 0.05
C ASP A 84 -3.21 12.98 0.77
N GLN A 85 -4.38 12.86 0.14
CA GLN A 85 -5.67 13.26 0.73
C GLN A 85 -6.57 12.06 1.01
N SER A 86 -5.99 10.87 1.03
CA SER A 86 -6.74 9.63 1.18
C SER A 86 -6.19 8.80 2.32
N ALA A 87 -7.07 8.04 2.95
CA ALA A 87 -6.72 7.10 4.01
C ALA A 87 -7.60 5.87 3.90
N ILE A 88 -7.16 4.79 4.50
CA ILE A 88 -7.99 3.60 4.64
C ILE A 88 -8.10 3.27 6.13
N ALA A 89 -9.32 3.07 6.59
CA ALA A 89 -9.61 2.71 7.97
C ALA A 89 -10.04 1.26 8.03
N VAL A 90 -9.53 0.53 9.01
CA VAL A 90 -9.90 -0.86 9.24
C VAL A 90 -10.41 -0.97 10.68
N LEU A 91 -11.62 -1.49 10.85
CA LEU A 91 -12.24 -1.67 12.15
C LEU A 91 -13.04 -2.98 12.13
N ASP A 92 -12.71 -3.87 13.05
CA ASP A 92 -13.40 -5.16 13.20
C ASP A 92 -13.46 -5.95 11.88
N GLY A 93 -12.34 -5.96 11.14
CA GLY A 93 -12.22 -6.68 9.89
C GLY A 93 -12.87 -5.99 8.69
N LYS A 94 -13.49 -4.84 8.88
CA LYS A 94 -14.10 -4.06 7.81
C LYS A 94 -13.19 -2.90 7.43
N ARG A 95 -13.09 -2.66 6.14
CA ARG A 95 -12.23 -1.57 5.63
C ARG A 95 -13.03 -0.57 4.84
N GLU A 96 -12.65 0.69 4.96
CA GLU A 96 -13.31 1.80 4.29
C GLU A 96 -12.26 2.82 3.86
N VAL A 97 -12.34 3.26 2.60
CA VAL A 97 -11.48 4.34 2.12
C VAL A 97 -12.15 5.67 2.44
N VAL A 98 -11.40 6.57 3.07
CA VAL A 98 -11.83 7.94 3.34
C VAL A 98 -10.96 8.86 2.52
N SER A 99 -11.54 9.63 1.61
CA SER A 99 -10.74 10.41 0.65
C SER A 99 -11.44 11.70 0.25
N GLU A 100 -10.66 12.76 0.15
CA GLU A 100 -11.05 14.02 -0.52
C GLU A 100 -10.26 14.18 -1.84
N GLY A 101 -9.51 13.17 -2.22
CA GLY A 101 -8.67 13.17 -3.40
C GLY A 101 -8.95 11.98 -4.32
N VAL A 102 -7.88 11.34 -4.76
CA VAL A 102 -7.94 10.24 -5.74
C VAL A 102 -7.34 8.98 -5.13
N TRP A 103 -8.01 7.86 -5.36
CA TRP A 103 -7.49 6.56 -4.96
C TRP A 103 -7.95 5.51 -5.98
N HIS A 104 -7.21 4.40 -6.02
CA HIS A 104 -7.53 3.27 -6.90
C HIS A 104 -7.34 1.97 -6.13
N VAL A 105 -8.05 0.92 -6.55
CA VAL A 105 -7.93 -0.41 -5.98
C VAL A 105 -7.79 -1.44 -7.10
N TRP A 106 -6.90 -2.41 -6.90
CA TRP A 106 -6.69 -3.54 -7.81
C TRP A 106 -6.96 -4.84 -7.06
N ASN A 107 -7.40 -5.84 -7.82
CA ASN A 107 -7.65 -7.21 -7.29
C ASN A 107 -8.59 -7.21 -6.09
N GLU A 108 -9.58 -6.34 -6.10
CA GLU A 108 -10.56 -6.26 -5.02
C GLU A 108 -11.37 -7.56 -4.93
N LYS A 109 -11.49 -8.06 -3.70
CA LYS A 109 -12.23 -9.30 -3.43
C LYS A 109 -13.36 -9.07 -2.45
#